data_4afd44f08b1cdca335886ea013a79bae
#
_entry.id   4afd44f08b1cdca335886ea013a79bae
#
_cell.length_a   1.000
_cell.length_b   1.000
_cell.length_c   1.000
_cell.angle_alpha   90.00
_cell.angle_beta   90.00
_cell.angle_gamma   90.00
#
_symmetry.space_group_name_H-M   'P 1'
#
loop_
_entity.id
_entity.type
_entity.pdbx_description
1 polymer ?
#
loop_
_entity_poly.entity_id
_entity_poly.type
_entity_poly.pdbx_seq_one_letter_code
_entity_poly.pdbx_strand_id
1 'polypeptide(L)'
;AECARDPELRRLMTAYLSGGGRSRQGTSPFALDGLVTHVRAWLVALRIAQVDFSADAVRLAALTYRVGDWDLCARTLRDAPATDPLATLLRARLDLRAGRPSEATANLGALLQPQARRFSLGVYFYDFDDRTYGANPAELPAYRFELPDLAAGQLAKARSELATLLLAQGRYAEALDHFYRTGQTKDYAYVAECVLKIDELKAYVDRAWPEDAPATKPTAKRVKFRIDEEPEECTPLPPAQSIRHLLARRLFRAGRAAEALPYYPAEIRPPFAHYLELMTRAADETKAKRERADAYWRAALVLSELDDATQFCDFGQDWSA
;
A
#
# COMPACT_ATOMS: atom_id res chain seq x y z
N ALA A 1 26.46 -28.86 16.08
CA ALA A 1 25.42 -29.86 16.37
C ALA A 1 24.92 -29.75 17.83
N GLU A 2 25.78 -29.55 18.83
CA GLU A 2 25.37 -29.45 20.25
C GLU A 2 24.36 -28.31 20.47
N CYS A 3 24.67 -27.10 20.05
CA CYS A 3 23.73 -25.95 20.12
C CYS A 3 22.40 -26.22 19.41
N ALA A 4 22.39 -27.06 18.36
CA ALA A 4 21.18 -27.41 17.68
C ALA A 4 20.28 -28.39 18.44
N ARG A 5 20.83 -29.16 19.36
CA ARG A 5 20.09 -30.09 20.22
C ARG A 5 19.41 -29.38 21.40
N ASP A 6 20.00 -28.29 21.88
CA ASP A 6 19.42 -27.47 22.93
C ASP A 6 18.27 -26.61 22.38
N PRO A 7 17.05 -26.74 22.87
CA PRO A 7 15.90 -26.01 22.34
C PRO A 7 16.01 -24.49 22.48
N GLU A 8 16.62 -23.99 23.56
CA GLU A 8 16.74 -22.54 23.80
C GLU A 8 17.81 -21.94 22.90
N LEU A 9 18.98 -22.58 22.81
CA LEU A 9 20.06 -22.16 21.92
C LEU A 9 19.61 -22.25 20.45
N ARG A 10 18.84 -23.28 20.10
CA ARG A 10 18.26 -23.41 18.76
C ARG A 10 17.33 -22.24 18.43
N ARG A 11 16.42 -21.86 19.33
CA ARG A 11 15.53 -20.70 19.17
C ARG A 11 16.32 -19.41 19.05
N LEU A 12 17.30 -19.21 19.92
CA LEU A 12 18.16 -18.02 19.91
C LEU A 12 18.92 -17.89 18.59
N MET A 13 19.58 -18.94 18.13
CA MET A 13 20.34 -18.94 16.87
C MET A 13 19.43 -18.72 15.67
N THR A 14 18.27 -19.37 15.63
CA THR A 14 17.28 -19.19 14.57
C THR A 14 16.73 -17.76 14.57
N ALA A 15 16.45 -17.18 15.74
CA ALA A 15 16.01 -15.79 15.87
C ALA A 15 17.11 -14.80 15.46
N TYR A 16 18.35 -15.01 15.87
CA TYR A 16 19.50 -14.17 15.49
C TYR A 16 19.69 -14.14 13.97
N LEU A 17 19.70 -15.30 13.33
CA LEU A 17 19.82 -15.41 11.87
C LEU A 17 18.61 -14.83 11.14
N SER A 18 17.40 -14.97 11.71
CA SER A 18 16.16 -14.39 11.14
C SER A 18 16.17 -12.86 11.25
N GLY A 19 16.67 -12.30 12.34
CA GLY A 19 16.80 -10.86 12.53
C GLY A 19 17.80 -10.19 11.58
N GLY A 20 18.64 -11.01 10.92
CA GLY A 20 19.57 -10.55 9.87
C GLY A 20 20.62 -9.61 10.38
N GLY A 21 21.17 -9.88 11.60
CA GLY A 21 22.21 -9.05 12.19
C GLY A 21 22.08 -7.59 11.69
N ARG A 22 21.14 -6.82 12.21
CA ARG A 22 20.96 -5.43 11.76
C ARG A 22 22.27 -4.68 12.00
N SER A 23 23.19 -4.80 11.05
CA SER A 23 24.28 -3.86 10.95
C SER A 23 23.66 -2.51 10.63
N ARG A 24 23.72 -1.59 11.55
CA ARG A 24 23.32 -0.19 11.39
C ARG A 24 24.09 0.55 10.27
N GLN A 25 24.99 -0.12 9.60
CA GLN A 25 25.78 0.40 8.49
C GLN A 25 25.33 -0.30 7.20
N GLY A 26 24.77 0.48 6.32
CA GLY A 26 24.30 0.24 4.96
C GLY A 26 24.41 -1.19 4.41
N THR A 27 23.42 -1.59 3.68
CA THR A 27 23.31 -2.84 2.93
C THR A 27 24.51 -3.05 2.00
N SER A 28 25.66 -3.46 2.56
CA SER A 28 26.76 -3.95 1.75
C SER A 28 26.37 -5.31 1.17
N PRO A 29 26.54 -5.54 -0.14
CA PRO A 29 26.32 -6.86 -0.75
C PRO A 29 27.09 -7.97 -0.01
N PHE A 30 28.26 -7.65 0.54
CA PHE A 30 29.09 -8.59 1.33
C PHE A 30 28.45 -9.05 2.65
N ALA A 31 27.54 -8.26 3.23
CA ALA A 31 26.85 -8.67 4.46
C ALA A 31 25.82 -9.80 4.18
N LEU A 32 25.27 -9.88 2.97
CA LEU A 32 24.36 -10.95 2.57
C LEU A 32 25.07 -12.28 2.37
N ASP A 33 26.27 -12.29 1.78
CA ASP A 33 27.04 -13.50 1.55
C ASP A 33 27.46 -14.17 2.87
N GLY A 34 27.86 -13.37 3.87
CA GLY A 34 28.14 -13.87 5.21
C GLY A 34 26.90 -14.48 5.87
N LEU A 35 25.76 -13.84 5.76
CA LEU A 35 24.50 -14.36 6.32
C LEU A 35 24.10 -15.69 5.65
N VAL A 36 24.17 -15.77 4.34
CA VAL A 36 23.86 -17.00 3.57
C VAL A 36 24.72 -18.15 4.04
N THR A 37 26.02 -17.91 4.23
CA THR A 37 26.97 -18.93 4.71
C THR A 37 26.60 -19.42 6.11
N HIS A 38 26.30 -18.49 7.04
CA HIS A 38 25.90 -18.85 8.40
C HIS A 38 24.57 -19.60 8.46
N VAL A 39 23.57 -19.18 7.67
CA VAL A 39 22.29 -19.87 7.58
C VAL A 39 22.46 -21.28 7.04
N ARG A 40 23.25 -21.46 5.99
CA ARG A 40 23.55 -22.81 5.44
C ARG A 40 24.26 -23.70 6.47
N ALA A 41 25.27 -23.17 7.15
CA ALA A 41 25.95 -23.91 8.22
C ALA A 41 24.99 -24.30 9.34
N TRP A 42 24.05 -23.41 9.71
CA TRP A 42 23.04 -23.70 10.72
C TRP A 42 22.07 -24.80 10.27
N LEU A 43 21.59 -24.76 9.04
CA LEU A 43 20.73 -25.80 8.47
C LEU A 43 21.42 -27.18 8.41
N VAL A 44 22.72 -27.20 8.11
CA VAL A 44 23.52 -28.43 8.20
C VAL A 44 23.62 -28.93 9.64
N ALA A 45 23.86 -28.04 10.60
CA ALA A 45 23.93 -28.40 12.03
C ALA A 45 22.60 -28.98 12.55
N LEU A 46 21.46 -28.41 12.14
CA LEU A 46 20.12 -28.92 12.47
C LEU A 46 19.90 -30.32 11.89
N ARG A 47 20.31 -30.55 10.65
CA ARG A 47 20.21 -31.87 10.00
C ARG A 47 21.04 -32.93 10.69
N ILE A 48 22.29 -32.60 11.07
CA ILE A 48 23.20 -33.52 11.79
C ILE A 48 22.65 -33.82 13.19
N ALA A 49 22.01 -32.82 13.82
CA ALA A 49 21.45 -32.98 15.16
C ALA A 49 20.21 -33.89 15.20
N GLN A 50 19.56 -34.11 14.06
CA GLN A 50 18.33 -34.90 13.92
C GLN A 50 17.22 -34.51 14.90
N VAL A 51 17.09 -33.22 15.18
CA VAL A 51 16.08 -32.70 16.12
C VAL A 51 14.76 -32.41 15.39
N ASP A 52 13.67 -32.58 16.14
CA ASP A 52 12.38 -32.08 15.72
C ASP A 52 12.39 -30.52 15.82
N PHE A 53 12.07 -29.87 14.73
CA PHE A 53 11.98 -28.42 14.63
C PHE A 53 10.60 -27.90 14.21
N SER A 54 9.58 -28.72 14.37
CA SER A 54 8.20 -28.34 14.04
C SER A 54 7.76 -27.04 14.72
N ALA A 55 8.19 -26.85 15.97
CA ALA A 55 7.96 -25.61 16.72
C ALA A 55 8.66 -24.35 16.11
N ASP A 56 9.74 -24.56 15.35
CA ASP A 56 10.51 -23.50 14.70
C ASP A 56 10.31 -23.49 13.17
N ALA A 57 9.38 -24.31 12.65
CA ALA A 57 9.20 -24.56 11.22
C ALA A 57 9.05 -23.27 10.42
N VAL A 58 8.22 -22.32 10.85
CA VAL A 58 7.96 -21.07 10.16
C VAL A 58 9.21 -20.19 10.07
N ARG A 59 9.98 -20.12 11.16
CA ARG A 59 11.25 -19.35 11.21
C ARG A 59 12.30 -19.97 10.29
N LEU A 60 12.41 -21.28 10.30
CA LEU A 60 13.34 -22.00 9.42
C LEU A 60 12.92 -21.85 7.97
N ALA A 61 11.63 -21.90 7.65
CA ALA A 61 11.13 -21.64 6.32
C ALA A 61 11.47 -20.21 5.87
N ALA A 62 11.35 -19.22 6.73
CA ALA A 62 11.75 -17.84 6.41
C ALA A 62 13.25 -17.72 6.13
N LEU A 63 14.09 -18.40 6.91
CA LEU A 63 15.54 -18.44 6.69
C LEU A 63 15.90 -19.12 5.37
N THR A 64 15.32 -20.28 5.07
CA THR A 64 15.57 -21.00 3.84
C THR A 64 15.09 -20.23 2.62
N TYR A 65 13.94 -19.53 2.73
CA TYR A 65 13.46 -18.61 1.71
C TYR A 65 14.47 -17.50 1.41
N ARG A 66 15.04 -16.87 2.44
CA ARG A 66 16.03 -15.78 2.29
C ARG A 66 17.32 -16.20 1.59
N VAL A 67 17.77 -17.43 1.84
CA VAL A 67 19.00 -17.96 1.19
C VAL A 67 18.76 -18.64 -0.13
N GLY A 68 17.50 -18.63 -0.63
CA GLY A 68 17.14 -19.18 -1.92
C GLY A 68 17.01 -20.71 -1.96
N ASP A 69 16.93 -21.37 -0.81
CA ASP A 69 16.67 -22.83 -0.74
C ASP A 69 15.13 -23.07 -0.70
N TRP A 70 14.53 -22.91 -1.87
CA TRP A 70 13.06 -22.96 -2.03
C TRP A 70 12.48 -24.34 -1.72
N ASP A 71 13.20 -25.41 -2.07
CA ASP A 71 12.76 -26.77 -1.82
C ASP A 71 12.74 -27.09 -0.33
N LEU A 72 13.77 -26.67 0.40
CA LEU A 72 13.80 -26.83 1.83
C LEU A 72 12.74 -25.95 2.52
N CYS A 73 12.53 -24.73 2.04
CA CYS A 73 11.45 -23.87 2.48
C CYS A 73 10.08 -24.56 2.34
N ALA A 74 9.80 -25.10 1.16
CA ALA A 74 8.53 -25.79 0.91
C ALA A 74 8.34 -27.03 1.80
N ARG A 75 9.42 -27.79 2.02
CA ARG A 75 9.38 -28.95 2.93
C ARG A 75 9.10 -28.52 4.38
N THR A 76 9.81 -27.51 4.87
CA THR A 76 9.65 -27.03 6.23
C THR A 76 8.25 -26.42 6.48
N LEU A 77 7.65 -25.80 5.47
CA LEU A 77 6.29 -25.25 5.55
C LEU A 77 5.18 -26.31 5.62
N ARG A 78 5.45 -27.59 5.34
CA ARG A 78 4.44 -28.65 5.50
C ARG A 78 4.04 -28.83 6.96
N ASP A 79 4.98 -28.65 7.86
CA ASP A 79 4.78 -28.81 9.30
C ASP A 79 4.32 -27.50 9.98
N ALA A 80 4.30 -26.39 9.22
CA ALA A 80 3.87 -25.09 9.74
C ALA A 80 2.34 -24.98 9.78
N PRO A 81 1.77 -24.36 10.83
CA PRO A 81 0.33 -24.15 10.94
C PRO A 81 -0.23 -23.42 9.71
N ALA A 82 -1.40 -23.86 9.23
CA ALA A 82 -2.05 -23.23 8.07
C ALA A 82 -2.51 -21.80 8.36
N THR A 83 -2.76 -21.50 9.63
CA THR A 83 -3.22 -20.19 10.13
C THR A 83 -2.09 -19.22 10.43
N ASP A 84 -0.82 -19.66 10.38
CA ASP A 84 0.30 -18.78 10.62
C ASP A 84 0.47 -17.77 9.46
N PRO A 85 0.45 -16.46 9.75
CA PRO A 85 0.49 -15.42 8.72
C PRO A 85 1.78 -15.44 7.89
N LEU A 86 2.94 -15.69 8.53
CA LEU A 86 4.22 -15.74 7.83
C LEU A 86 4.33 -17.00 6.95
N ALA A 87 3.84 -18.13 7.44
CA ALA A 87 3.75 -19.35 6.64
C ALA A 87 2.86 -19.16 5.41
N THR A 88 1.72 -18.50 5.58
CA THR A 88 0.80 -18.17 4.47
C THR A 88 1.45 -17.26 3.44
N LEU A 89 2.16 -16.23 3.89
CA LEU A 89 2.92 -15.33 3.00
C LEU A 89 4.01 -16.09 2.22
N LEU A 90 4.75 -16.96 2.89
CA LEU A 90 5.81 -17.73 2.25
C LEU A 90 5.24 -18.75 1.24
N ARG A 91 4.11 -19.41 1.56
CA ARG A 91 3.40 -20.28 0.60
C ARG A 91 2.99 -19.51 -0.65
N ALA A 92 2.37 -18.34 -0.49
CA ALA A 92 1.99 -17.49 -1.62
C ALA A 92 3.19 -17.15 -2.53
N ARG A 93 4.32 -16.80 -1.95
CA ARG A 93 5.54 -16.50 -2.71
C ARG A 93 6.16 -17.71 -3.40
N LEU A 94 6.08 -18.89 -2.77
CA LEU A 94 6.50 -20.14 -3.41
C LEU A 94 5.56 -20.51 -4.57
N ASP A 95 4.25 -20.27 -4.43
CA ASP A 95 3.28 -20.48 -5.49
C ASP A 95 3.56 -19.58 -6.70
N LEU A 96 3.90 -18.31 -6.48
CA LEU A 96 4.33 -17.40 -7.55
C LEU A 96 5.57 -17.94 -8.28
N ARG A 97 6.58 -18.38 -7.54
CA ARG A 97 7.80 -18.95 -8.15
C ARG A 97 7.52 -20.24 -8.94
N ALA A 98 6.53 -20.98 -8.52
CA ALA A 98 6.10 -22.22 -9.19
C ALA A 98 5.12 -21.95 -10.36
N GLY A 99 4.86 -20.70 -10.70
CA GLY A 99 3.93 -20.32 -11.77
C GLY A 99 2.45 -20.57 -11.45
N ARG A 100 2.08 -20.54 -10.17
CA ARG A 100 0.70 -20.74 -9.70
C ARG A 100 0.13 -19.40 -9.13
N PRO A 101 -0.16 -18.41 -9.99
CA PRO A 101 -0.62 -17.10 -9.53
C PRO A 101 -2.02 -17.13 -8.87
N SER A 102 -2.87 -18.07 -9.23
CA SER A 102 -4.21 -18.21 -8.65
C SER A 102 -4.15 -18.64 -7.18
N GLU A 103 -3.31 -19.62 -6.87
CA GLU A 103 -3.06 -20.10 -5.52
C GLU A 103 -2.38 -19.02 -4.66
N ALA A 104 -1.43 -18.30 -5.23
CA ALA A 104 -0.79 -17.17 -4.57
C ALA A 104 -1.79 -16.07 -4.23
N THR A 105 -2.71 -15.75 -5.16
CA THR A 105 -3.78 -14.78 -4.94
C THR A 105 -4.71 -15.23 -3.81
N ALA A 106 -5.09 -16.50 -3.77
CA ALA A 106 -5.93 -17.06 -2.71
C ALA A 106 -5.23 -16.99 -1.33
N ASN A 107 -3.96 -17.38 -1.26
CA ASN A 107 -3.16 -17.32 -0.03
C ASN A 107 -3.00 -15.87 0.48
N LEU A 108 -2.67 -14.91 -0.39
CA LEU A 108 -2.56 -13.50 -0.01
C LEU A 108 -3.92 -12.91 0.39
N GLY A 109 -4.99 -13.29 -0.30
CA GLY A 109 -6.34 -12.88 0.04
C GLY A 109 -6.76 -13.37 1.43
N ALA A 110 -6.50 -14.63 1.74
CA ALA A 110 -6.76 -15.22 3.06
C ALA A 110 -5.95 -14.51 4.17
N LEU A 111 -4.68 -14.22 3.92
CA LEU A 111 -3.81 -13.49 4.84
C LEU A 111 -4.37 -12.11 5.20
N LEU A 112 -4.96 -11.41 4.23
CA LEU A 112 -5.37 -10.02 4.38
C LEU A 112 -6.82 -9.84 4.86
N GLN A 113 -7.66 -10.89 4.82
CA GLN A 113 -9.06 -10.81 5.21
C GLN A 113 -9.29 -10.34 6.66
N PRO A 114 -8.62 -10.88 7.68
CA PRO A 114 -8.80 -10.44 9.07
C PRO A 114 -8.35 -9.00 9.30
N GLN A 115 -7.40 -8.55 8.50
CA GLN A 115 -6.75 -7.25 8.60
C GLN A 115 -7.49 -6.15 7.85
N ALA A 116 -8.34 -6.50 6.88
CA ALA A 116 -9.12 -5.53 6.11
C ALA A 116 -10.01 -4.64 6.98
N ARG A 117 -10.43 -5.12 8.15
CA ARG A 117 -11.27 -4.38 9.12
C ARG A 117 -10.48 -3.46 10.05
N ARG A 118 -9.16 -3.59 10.15
CA ARG A 118 -8.29 -2.86 11.11
C ARG A 118 -7.37 -1.85 10.46
N PHE A 119 -7.22 -1.83 9.14
CA PHE A 119 -6.39 -0.84 8.47
C PHE A 119 -7.11 0.49 8.38
N SER A 120 -6.87 1.32 9.39
CA SER A 120 -6.87 2.76 9.23
C SER A 120 -5.80 3.13 8.22
N LEU A 121 -6.15 3.95 7.24
CA LEU A 121 -5.24 4.51 6.25
C LEU A 121 -4.12 5.30 6.98
N GLY A 122 -3.07 4.59 7.35
CA GLY A 122 -1.80 5.20 7.65
C GLY A 122 -1.13 5.49 6.32
N VAL A 123 -1.04 6.74 5.93
CA VAL A 123 -0.06 7.17 4.94
C VAL A 123 1.29 6.79 5.53
N TYR A 124 1.89 5.71 5.04
CA TYR A 124 3.26 5.36 5.41
C TYR A 124 4.20 6.33 4.69
N PHE A 125 4.40 7.49 5.30
CA PHE A 125 5.68 8.14 5.14
C PHE A 125 6.72 7.17 5.71
N TYR A 126 7.77 6.92 4.94
CA TYR A 126 8.94 6.21 5.42
C TYR A 126 9.39 6.87 6.71
N ASP A 127 9.03 6.28 7.86
CA ASP A 127 9.53 6.70 9.14
C ASP A 127 11.00 6.25 9.22
N PHE A 128 11.89 7.13 8.74
CA PHE A 128 13.33 6.98 8.81
C PHE A 128 13.84 7.35 10.21
N ASP A 129 12.92 7.63 11.14
CA ASP A 129 13.27 8.07 12.48
C ASP A 129 13.06 6.96 13.53
N ASP A 130 13.75 5.82 13.34
CA ASP A 130 14.03 4.89 14.45
C ASP A 130 15.23 5.43 15.28
N ARG A 131 15.17 6.72 15.64
CA ARG A 131 16.06 7.32 16.63
C ARG A 131 15.48 7.15 18.02
N THR A 132 15.42 5.93 18.50
CA THR A 132 15.47 5.66 19.93
C THR A 132 16.92 5.79 20.43
N TYR A 133 17.54 6.93 20.10
CA TYR A 133 18.75 7.35 20.77
C TYR A 133 18.38 7.83 22.16
N GLY A 134 18.64 7.02 23.17
CA GLY A 134 18.56 7.39 24.57
C GLY A 134 17.58 6.63 25.46
N ALA A 135 16.95 5.56 24.96
CA ALA A 135 16.20 4.68 25.85
C ALA A 135 17.18 3.97 26.82
N ASN A 136 16.98 4.19 28.09
CA ASN A 136 17.71 3.49 29.15
C ASN A 136 17.51 1.97 28.96
N PRO A 137 18.58 1.15 28.86
CA PRO A 137 18.45 -0.29 28.68
C PRO A 137 17.61 -0.99 29.76
N ALA A 138 17.44 -0.38 30.94
CA ALA A 138 16.57 -0.87 32.01
C ALA A 138 15.08 -0.64 31.77
N GLU A 139 14.70 0.20 30.80
CA GLU A 139 13.30 0.52 30.44
C GLU A 139 12.83 -0.23 29.19
N LEU A 140 13.70 -1.00 28.57
CA LEU A 140 13.29 -1.86 27.47
C LEU A 140 12.36 -2.94 28.01
N PRO A 141 11.13 -3.07 27.51
CA PRO A 141 10.24 -4.15 27.91
C PRO A 141 10.97 -5.47 27.69
N ALA A 142 10.89 -6.37 28.68
CA ALA A 142 11.50 -7.70 28.60
C ALA A 142 11.20 -8.26 27.20
N TYR A 143 12.25 -8.51 26.42
CA TYR A 143 12.13 -9.02 25.06
C TYR A 143 11.38 -10.35 25.12
N ARG A 144 10.07 -10.30 24.91
CA ARG A 144 9.34 -11.49 24.51
C ARG A 144 9.81 -11.80 23.11
N PHE A 145 10.52 -12.91 22.96
CA PHE A 145 10.88 -13.50 21.67
C PHE A 145 9.64 -14.11 20.97
N GLU A 146 8.51 -13.46 21.11
CA GLU A 146 7.38 -13.72 20.24
C GLU A 146 7.77 -13.15 18.88
N LEU A 147 7.63 -13.95 17.83
CA LEU A 147 7.71 -13.41 16.47
C LEU A 147 6.72 -12.26 16.43
N PRO A 148 7.16 -11.05 16.09
CA PRO A 148 6.20 -10.00 15.86
C PRO A 148 5.22 -10.54 14.83
N ASP A 149 3.92 -10.36 15.09
CA ASP A 149 2.90 -10.42 14.04
C ASP A 149 3.51 -9.75 12.82
N LEU A 150 3.24 -10.29 11.62
CA LEU A 150 3.81 -9.75 10.39
C LEU A 150 3.84 -8.23 10.48
N ALA A 151 5.06 -7.66 10.49
CA ALA A 151 5.21 -6.22 10.68
C ALA A 151 4.32 -5.49 9.68
N ALA A 152 3.70 -4.38 10.08
CA ALA A 152 2.75 -3.64 9.24
C ALA A 152 3.29 -3.39 7.83
N GLY A 153 4.62 -3.16 7.70
CA GLY A 153 5.29 -3.04 6.40
C GLY A 153 5.30 -4.32 5.56
N GLN A 154 5.29 -5.51 6.17
CA GLN A 154 5.21 -6.77 5.44
C GLN A 154 3.78 -7.03 4.94
N LEU A 155 2.78 -6.66 5.71
CA LEU A 155 1.38 -6.73 5.30
C LEU A 155 1.07 -5.73 4.18
N ALA A 156 1.63 -4.52 4.24
CA ALA A 156 1.52 -3.54 3.16
C ALA A 156 2.13 -4.08 1.87
N LYS A 157 3.32 -4.70 1.94
CA LYS A 157 3.94 -5.36 0.78
C LYS A 157 3.09 -6.52 0.26
N ALA A 158 2.59 -7.39 1.12
CA ALA A 158 1.71 -8.50 0.73
C ALA A 158 0.44 -7.99 0.03
N ARG A 159 -0.11 -6.86 0.49
CA ARG A 159 -1.27 -6.20 -0.14
C ARG A 159 -0.93 -5.66 -1.52
N SER A 160 0.23 -5.04 -1.70
CA SER A 160 0.70 -4.58 -3.01
C SER A 160 1.00 -5.74 -3.96
N GLU A 161 1.59 -6.83 -3.46
CA GLU A 161 1.77 -8.08 -4.22
C GLU A 161 0.42 -8.65 -4.70
N LEU A 162 -0.59 -8.68 -3.81
CA LEU A 162 -1.95 -9.10 -4.18
C LEU A 162 -2.56 -8.17 -5.24
N ALA A 163 -2.44 -6.85 -5.07
CA ALA A 163 -2.96 -5.87 -6.03
C ALA A 163 -2.38 -6.09 -7.43
N THR A 164 -1.07 -6.34 -7.53
CA THR A 164 -0.40 -6.62 -8.80
C THR A 164 -0.93 -7.91 -9.45
N LEU A 165 -1.18 -8.96 -8.66
CA LEU A 165 -1.75 -10.21 -9.16
C LEU A 165 -3.19 -10.03 -9.65
N LEU A 166 -4.00 -9.27 -8.91
CA LEU A 166 -5.37 -8.94 -9.30
C LEU A 166 -5.39 -8.12 -10.60
N LEU A 167 -4.46 -7.17 -10.74
CA LEU A 167 -4.29 -6.40 -11.97
C LEU A 167 -3.99 -7.32 -13.16
N ALA A 168 -3.04 -8.25 -13.00
CA ALA A 168 -2.69 -9.23 -14.03
C ALA A 168 -3.84 -10.20 -14.38
N GLN A 169 -4.78 -10.42 -13.47
CA GLN A 169 -5.98 -11.24 -13.66
C GLN A 169 -7.19 -10.44 -14.22
N GLY A 170 -7.02 -9.15 -14.52
CA GLY A 170 -8.11 -8.31 -15.00
C GLY A 170 -9.11 -7.85 -13.92
N ARG A 171 -8.83 -8.10 -12.64
CA ARG A 171 -9.66 -7.70 -11.49
C ARG A 171 -9.31 -6.27 -11.05
N TYR A 172 -9.48 -5.33 -11.95
CA TYR A 172 -8.93 -3.97 -11.84
C TYR A 172 -9.47 -3.17 -10.65
N ALA A 173 -10.78 -3.25 -10.38
CA ALA A 173 -11.38 -2.52 -9.26
C ALA A 173 -10.89 -3.05 -7.89
N GLU A 174 -10.61 -4.34 -7.79
CA GLU A 174 -10.05 -4.93 -6.58
C GLU A 174 -8.58 -4.57 -6.42
N ALA A 175 -7.81 -4.58 -7.53
CA ALA A 175 -6.43 -4.11 -7.54
C ALA A 175 -6.35 -2.65 -7.09
N LEU A 176 -7.22 -1.78 -7.60
CA LEU A 176 -7.33 -0.38 -7.20
C LEU A 176 -7.56 -0.25 -5.69
N ASP A 177 -8.51 -1.00 -5.12
CA ASP A 177 -8.80 -0.95 -3.67
C ASP A 177 -7.56 -1.28 -2.84
N HIS A 178 -6.80 -2.31 -3.22
CA HIS A 178 -5.59 -2.69 -2.52
C HIS A 178 -4.46 -1.67 -2.66
N PHE A 179 -4.18 -1.15 -3.86
CA PHE A 179 -3.19 -0.10 -4.07
C PHE A 179 -3.56 1.18 -3.33
N TYR A 180 -4.82 1.57 -3.38
CA TYR A 180 -5.30 2.78 -2.72
C TYR A 180 -5.14 2.70 -1.20
N ARG A 181 -5.53 1.56 -0.60
CA ARG A 181 -5.40 1.32 0.84
C ARG A 181 -3.96 1.16 1.33
N THR A 182 -3.00 0.92 0.47
CA THR A 182 -1.57 0.87 0.80
C THR A 182 -0.83 2.18 0.55
N GLY A 183 -1.53 3.20 0.02
CA GLY A 183 -0.92 4.48 -0.31
C GLY A 183 0.06 4.42 -1.48
N GLN A 184 -0.08 3.42 -2.36
CA GLN A 184 0.73 3.31 -3.58
C GLN A 184 0.21 4.29 -4.63
N THR A 185 0.58 5.56 -4.48
CA THR A 185 0.00 6.68 -5.21
C THR A 185 0.10 6.52 -6.73
N LYS A 186 1.26 6.14 -7.24
CA LYS A 186 1.47 5.95 -8.69
C LYS A 186 0.65 4.78 -9.23
N ASP A 187 0.61 3.66 -8.49
CA ASP A 187 -0.09 2.46 -8.93
C ASP A 187 -1.61 2.66 -8.94
N TYR A 188 -2.19 3.24 -7.87
CA TYR A 188 -3.62 3.47 -7.87
C TYR A 188 -4.04 4.54 -8.89
N ALA A 189 -3.23 5.60 -9.06
CA ALA A 189 -3.50 6.62 -10.06
C ALA A 189 -3.49 6.03 -11.47
N TYR A 190 -2.49 5.19 -11.78
CA TYR A 190 -2.44 4.47 -13.05
C TYR A 190 -3.70 3.62 -13.29
N VAL A 191 -4.09 2.80 -12.31
CA VAL A 191 -5.28 1.94 -12.45
C VAL A 191 -6.55 2.78 -12.61
N ALA A 192 -6.69 3.84 -11.79
CA ALA A 192 -7.86 4.70 -11.82
C ALA A 192 -7.96 5.55 -13.09
N GLU A 193 -6.84 6.03 -13.63
CA GLU A 193 -6.84 6.96 -14.78
C GLU A 193 -6.72 6.24 -16.12
N CYS A 194 -5.95 5.14 -16.20
CA CYS A 194 -5.56 4.52 -17.45
C CYS A 194 -6.18 3.13 -17.69
N VAL A 195 -6.49 2.38 -16.65
CA VAL A 195 -6.91 0.98 -16.77
C VAL A 195 -8.43 0.83 -16.66
N LEU A 196 -9.04 1.38 -15.61
CA LEU A 196 -10.49 1.29 -15.41
C LEU A 196 -11.24 2.17 -16.41
N LYS A 197 -12.38 1.69 -16.89
CA LYS A 197 -13.37 2.55 -17.55
C LYS A 197 -13.98 3.49 -16.52
N ILE A 198 -14.44 4.66 -16.96
CA ILE A 198 -14.95 5.69 -16.05
C ILE A 198 -16.15 5.21 -15.22
N ASP A 199 -17.03 4.39 -15.84
CA ASP A 199 -18.21 3.85 -15.16
C ASP A 199 -17.83 2.74 -14.15
N GLU A 200 -16.77 1.98 -14.42
CA GLU A 200 -16.22 1.00 -13.47
C GLU A 200 -15.60 1.70 -12.25
N LEU A 201 -14.84 2.78 -12.48
CA LEU A 201 -14.30 3.62 -11.42
C LEU A 201 -15.43 4.25 -10.60
N LYS A 202 -16.46 4.79 -11.27
CA LYS A 202 -17.63 5.38 -10.62
C LYS A 202 -18.34 4.35 -9.72
N ALA A 203 -18.63 3.16 -10.26
CA ALA A 203 -19.26 2.09 -9.51
C ALA A 203 -18.42 1.64 -8.30
N TYR A 204 -17.08 1.61 -8.44
CA TYR A 204 -16.18 1.32 -7.33
C TYR A 204 -16.24 2.42 -6.26
N VAL A 205 -16.13 3.69 -6.64
CA VAL A 205 -16.13 4.83 -5.70
C VAL A 205 -17.46 4.91 -4.95
N ASP A 206 -18.60 4.80 -5.65
CA ASP A 206 -19.93 4.84 -5.02
C ASP A 206 -20.13 3.74 -3.99
N ARG A 207 -19.58 2.54 -4.24
CA ARG A 207 -19.68 1.40 -3.33
C ARG A 207 -18.69 1.47 -2.16
N ALA A 208 -17.43 1.78 -2.44
CA ALA A 208 -16.35 1.65 -1.46
C ALA A 208 -16.07 2.94 -0.68
N TRP A 209 -16.43 4.09 -1.24
CA TRP A 209 -16.11 5.42 -0.74
C TRP A 209 -17.32 6.38 -0.83
N PRO A 210 -18.47 6.02 -0.24
CA PRO A 210 -19.65 6.90 -0.23
C PRO A 210 -19.33 8.24 0.45
N GLU A 211 -20.13 9.27 0.18
CA GLU A 211 -19.93 10.62 0.73
C GLU A 211 -19.95 10.63 2.27
N ASP A 212 -20.84 9.85 2.87
CA ASP A 212 -21.03 9.74 4.31
C ASP A 212 -20.07 8.77 4.99
N ALA A 213 -19.05 8.28 4.27
CA ALA A 213 -18.05 7.41 4.89
C ALA A 213 -17.40 8.15 6.07
N PRO A 214 -17.41 7.57 7.29
CA PRO A 214 -16.86 8.23 8.46
C PRO A 214 -15.41 8.63 8.15
N ALA A 215 -15.10 9.91 8.35
CA ALA A 215 -13.75 10.42 8.15
C ALA A 215 -12.82 9.61 9.06
N THR A 216 -12.05 8.71 8.46
CA THR A 216 -10.94 8.06 9.16
C THR A 216 -9.99 9.16 9.56
N LYS A 217 -9.93 9.45 10.86
CA LYS A 217 -9.01 10.48 11.39
C LYS A 217 -7.62 10.14 10.84
N PRO A 218 -6.94 11.09 10.18
CA PRO A 218 -5.58 10.87 9.74
C PRO A 218 -4.74 10.60 10.98
N THR A 219 -4.23 9.38 11.12
CA THR A 219 -3.27 9.00 12.18
C THR A 219 -1.86 9.45 11.81
N ALA A 220 -1.72 10.41 10.93
CA ALA A 220 -0.43 11.00 10.62
C ALA A 220 0.04 11.82 11.83
N LYS A 221 0.91 11.22 12.65
CA LYS A 221 1.79 12.00 13.51
C LYS A 221 2.66 12.87 12.60
N ARG A 222 2.45 14.15 12.69
CA ARG A 222 3.15 15.19 11.93
C ARG A 222 4.64 15.13 12.29
N VAL A 223 5.48 14.66 11.36
CA VAL A 223 6.93 14.81 11.48
C VAL A 223 7.26 16.22 11.00
N LYS A 224 7.68 17.07 11.91
CA LYS A 224 8.17 18.40 11.57
C LYS A 224 9.57 18.26 10.95
N PHE A 225 9.68 18.40 9.65
CA PHE A 225 10.94 18.76 9.02
C PHE A 225 11.15 20.27 9.22
N ARG A 226 12.18 20.63 9.97
CA ARG A 226 12.73 21.99 9.99
C ARG A 226 13.70 22.11 8.82
N ILE A 227 13.25 22.68 7.75
CA ILE A 227 14.08 23.38 6.78
C ILE A 227 13.42 24.75 6.63
N ASP A 228 14.22 25.81 6.70
CA ASP A 228 13.82 27.20 6.94
C ASP A 228 13.09 27.91 5.77
N GLU A 229 12.15 27.26 5.12
CA GLU A 229 11.15 27.91 4.27
C GLU A 229 9.86 27.12 4.37
N GLU A 230 8.81 27.76 4.90
CA GLU A 230 7.48 27.18 5.02
C GLU A 230 6.84 27.06 3.63
N PRO A 231 6.72 25.86 3.01
CA PRO A 231 5.73 25.68 1.98
C PRO A 231 4.36 25.76 2.63
N GLU A 232 3.46 26.54 2.05
CA GLU A 232 2.05 26.57 2.46
C GLU A 232 1.55 25.15 2.63
N GLU A 233 1.13 24.81 3.87
CA GLU A 233 0.75 23.45 4.24
C GLU A 233 -0.51 23.04 3.49
N CYS A 234 -0.34 22.45 2.33
CA CYS A 234 -1.43 21.75 1.66
C CYS A 234 -1.81 20.54 2.52
N THR A 235 -2.85 20.69 3.33
CA THR A 235 -3.35 19.57 4.14
C THR A 235 -3.88 18.50 3.19
N PRO A 236 -3.29 17.28 3.14
CA PRO A 236 -3.75 16.26 2.21
C PRO A 236 -5.21 15.93 2.49
N LEU A 237 -6.01 15.86 1.43
CA LEU A 237 -7.42 15.49 1.53
C LEU A 237 -7.57 14.12 2.22
N PRO A 238 -8.62 13.94 3.03
CA PRO A 238 -8.96 12.61 3.54
C PRO A 238 -9.10 11.61 2.38
N PRO A 239 -8.70 10.36 2.57
CA PRO A 239 -8.67 9.37 1.48
C PRO A 239 -10.00 9.24 0.72
N ALA A 240 -11.14 9.20 1.42
CA ALA A 240 -12.44 9.15 0.76
C ALA A 240 -12.66 10.37 -0.15
N GLN A 241 -12.24 11.55 0.25
CA GLN A 241 -12.33 12.77 -0.55
C GLN A 241 -11.34 12.74 -1.72
N SER A 242 -10.13 12.22 -1.52
CA SER A 242 -9.10 12.15 -2.55
C SER A 242 -9.53 11.27 -3.74
N ILE A 243 -10.04 10.06 -3.50
CA ILE A 243 -10.48 9.16 -4.60
C ILE A 243 -11.76 9.67 -5.27
N ARG A 244 -12.68 10.31 -4.53
CA ARG A 244 -13.86 10.96 -5.09
C ARG A 244 -13.45 12.15 -5.96
N HIS A 245 -12.50 12.96 -5.52
CA HIS A 245 -11.98 14.08 -6.28
C HIS A 245 -11.29 13.62 -7.59
N LEU A 246 -10.50 12.53 -7.54
CA LEU A 246 -9.94 11.92 -8.75
C LEU A 246 -11.05 11.53 -9.75
N LEU A 247 -12.11 10.88 -9.27
CA LEU A 247 -13.26 10.54 -10.12
C LEU A 247 -13.93 11.79 -10.68
N ALA A 248 -14.13 12.86 -9.89
CA ALA A 248 -14.72 14.11 -10.35
C ALA A 248 -13.93 14.70 -11.53
N ARG A 249 -12.61 14.83 -11.37
CA ARG A 249 -11.72 15.34 -12.42
C ARG A 249 -11.77 14.49 -13.70
N ARG A 250 -11.80 13.16 -13.53
CA ARG A 250 -11.89 12.24 -14.66
C ARG A 250 -13.25 12.33 -15.38
N LEU A 251 -14.36 12.45 -14.64
CA LEU A 251 -15.69 12.69 -15.20
C LEU A 251 -15.72 14.02 -15.98
N PHE A 252 -15.13 15.06 -15.41
CA PHE A 252 -15.08 16.37 -16.07
C PHE A 252 -14.30 16.31 -17.38
N ARG A 253 -13.08 15.74 -17.40
CA ARG A 253 -12.28 15.56 -18.61
C ARG A 253 -12.98 14.70 -19.67
N ALA A 254 -13.87 13.81 -19.27
CA ALA A 254 -14.70 13.01 -20.18
C ALA A 254 -15.95 13.75 -20.68
N GLY A 255 -16.12 15.04 -20.40
CA GLY A 255 -17.29 15.83 -20.79
C GLY A 255 -18.55 15.57 -19.94
N ARG A 256 -18.43 14.83 -18.82
CA ARG A 256 -19.55 14.47 -17.92
C ARG A 256 -19.59 15.41 -16.70
N ALA A 257 -19.50 16.71 -16.97
CA ALA A 257 -19.32 17.74 -15.94
C ALA A 257 -20.47 17.75 -14.90
N ALA A 258 -21.72 17.55 -15.29
CA ALA A 258 -22.85 17.50 -14.37
C ALA A 258 -22.76 16.31 -13.39
N GLU A 259 -22.23 15.18 -13.86
CA GLU A 259 -22.03 14.00 -13.01
C GLU A 259 -20.81 14.15 -12.07
N ALA A 260 -19.86 15.00 -12.41
CA ALA A 260 -18.68 15.26 -11.61
C ALA A 260 -19.00 16.04 -10.30
N LEU A 261 -20.00 16.91 -10.33
CA LEU A 261 -20.32 17.85 -9.24
C LEU A 261 -20.40 17.19 -7.85
N PRO A 262 -21.12 16.07 -7.61
CA PRO A 262 -21.25 15.47 -6.28
C PRO A 262 -19.96 14.83 -5.77
N TYR A 263 -18.95 14.64 -6.61
CA TYR A 263 -17.67 14.02 -6.25
C TYR A 263 -16.59 15.04 -5.89
N TYR A 264 -16.80 16.33 -6.22
CA TYR A 264 -15.87 17.38 -5.80
C TYR A 264 -15.92 17.61 -4.28
N PRO A 265 -14.81 18.03 -3.65
CA PRO A 265 -14.79 18.55 -2.29
C PRO A 265 -15.81 19.69 -2.09
N ALA A 266 -16.27 19.85 -0.84
CA ALA A 266 -17.34 20.80 -0.52
C ALA A 266 -17.02 22.26 -0.92
N GLU A 267 -15.75 22.64 -0.83
CA GLU A 267 -15.26 23.98 -1.19
C GLU A 267 -15.26 24.23 -2.72
N ILE A 268 -15.13 23.18 -3.52
CA ILE A 268 -15.09 23.28 -4.99
C ILE A 268 -16.50 23.22 -5.58
N ARG A 269 -17.45 22.56 -4.93
CA ARG A 269 -18.82 22.39 -5.46
C ARG A 269 -19.54 23.68 -5.80
N PRO A 270 -19.57 24.72 -4.96
CA PRO A 270 -20.28 25.95 -5.29
C PRO A 270 -19.74 26.67 -6.52
N PRO A 271 -18.43 26.96 -6.65
CA PRO A 271 -17.93 27.59 -7.87
C PRO A 271 -18.06 26.69 -9.10
N PHE A 272 -17.93 25.38 -8.96
CA PHE A 272 -18.15 24.45 -10.08
C PHE A 272 -19.62 24.35 -10.50
N ALA A 273 -20.57 24.42 -9.57
CA ALA A 273 -22.00 24.53 -9.88
C ALA A 273 -22.29 25.81 -10.66
N HIS A 274 -21.70 26.95 -10.26
CA HIS A 274 -21.81 28.20 -11.00
C HIS A 274 -21.24 28.10 -12.43
N TYR A 275 -20.12 27.42 -12.59
CA TYR A 275 -19.60 27.10 -13.93
C TYR A 275 -20.63 26.34 -14.78
N LEU A 276 -21.31 25.32 -14.23
CA LEU A 276 -22.32 24.53 -14.95
C LEU A 276 -23.55 25.40 -15.35
N GLU A 277 -23.98 26.29 -14.48
CA GLU A 277 -25.07 27.25 -14.79
C GLU A 277 -24.68 28.17 -15.94
N LEU A 278 -23.46 28.73 -15.91
CA LEU A 278 -22.95 29.56 -17.01
C LEU A 278 -22.85 28.80 -18.32
N MET A 279 -22.38 27.56 -18.31
CA MET A 279 -22.32 26.71 -19.50
C MET A 279 -23.71 26.38 -20.06
N THR A 280 -24.68 26.10 -19.17
CA THR A 280 -26.09 25.91 -19.57
C THR A 280 -26.65 27.17 -20.23
N ARG A 281 -26.42 28.35 -19.65
CA ARG A 281 -26.84 29.62 -20.22
C ARG A 281 -26.15 29.94 -21.54
N ALA A 282 -24.89 29.60 -21.68
CA ALA A 282 -24.11 29.78 -22.89
C ALA A 282 -24.58 28.88 -24.04
N ALA A 283 -25.08 27.67 -23.73
CA ALA A 283 -25.61 26.72 -24.68
C ALA A 283 -27.05 27.05 -25.13
N ASP A 284 -27.78 27.89 -24.38
CA ASP A 284 -29.19 28.24 -24.69
C ASP A 284 -29.30 29.09 -25.94
N GLU A 285 -29.70 28.47 -27.03
CA GLU A 285 -29.84 29.13 -28.34
C GLU A 285 -30.97 30.19 -28.40
N THR A 286 -31.86 30.22 -27.43
CA THR A 286 -32.89 31.25 -27.32
C THR A 286 -32.34 32.61 -26.89
N LYS A 287 -31.14 32.63 -26.30
CA LYS A 287 -30.45 33.83 -25.83
C LYS A 287 -29.71 34.58 -26.95
N ALA A 288 -29.59 35.90 -26.77
CA ALA A 288 -28.80 36.72 -27.68
C ALA A 288 -27.32 36.23 -27.75
N LYS A 289 -26.71 36.30 -28.95
CA LYS A 289 -25.30 35.88 -29.16
C LYS A 289 -24.33 36.55 -28.17
N ARG A 290 -24.55 37.84 -27.87
CA ARG A 290 -23.71 38.58 -26.91
C ARG A 290 -23.85 38.03 -25.48
N GLU A 291 -25.06 37.67 -25.07
CA GLU A 291 -25.33 37.11 -23.75
C GLU A 291 -24.69 35.70 -23.61
N ARG A 292 -24.79 34.89 -24.65
CA ARG A 292 -24.14 33.59 -24.73
C ARG A 292 -22.61 33.70 -24.67
N ALA A 293 -22.04 34.66 -25.41
CA ALA A 293 -20.60 34.92 -25.39
C ALA A 293 -20.11 35.40 -24.01
N ASP A 294 -20.87 36.27 -23.34
CA ASP A 294 -20.57 36.72 -21.98
C ASP A 294 -20.60 35.52 -20.97
N ALA A 295 -21.59 34.64 -21.13
CA ALA A 295 -21.69 33.44 -20.28
C ALA A 295 -20.50 32.50 -20.48
N TYR A 296 -20.06 32.26 -21.72
CA TYR A 296 -18.86 31.49 -22.03
C TYR A 296 -17.60 32.11 -21.44
N TRP A 297 -17.45 33.43 -21.54
CA TRP A 297 -16.31 34.16 -20.98
C TRP A 297 -16.22 34.00 -19.44
N ARG A 298 -17.36 34.20 -18.75
CA ARG A 298 -17.44 34.03 -17.31
C ARG A 298 -17.18 32.58 -16.90
N ALA A 299 -17.71 31.60 -17.61
CA ALA A 299 -17.44 30.21 -17.37
C ALA A 299 -15.93 29.89 -17.47
N ALA A 300 -15.25 30.45 -18.49
CA ALA A 300 -13.80 30.30 -18.65
C ALA A 300 -13.02 30.94 -17.49
N LEU A 301 -13.45 32.09 -16.97
CA LEU A 301 -12.83 32.72 -15.80
C LEU A 301 -12.97 31.85 -14.54
N VAL A 302 -14.18 31.34 -14.26
CA VAL A 302 -14.41 30.45 -13.12
C VAL A 302 -13.55 29.18 -13.26
N LEU A 303 -13.46 28.62 -14.47
CA LEU A 303 -12.68 27.42 -14.69
C LEU A 303 -11.17 27.68 -14.53
N SER A 304 -10.66 28.85 -14.93
CA SER A 304 -9.24 29.20 -14.76
C SER A 304 -8.85 29.35 -13.29
N GLU A 305 -9.78 29.76 -12.42
CA GLU A 305 -9.57 29.80 -10.96
C GLU A 305 -9.59 28.41 -10.32
N LEU A 306 -10.19 27.42 -10.98
CA LEU A 306 -10.34 26.05 -10.52
C LEU A 306 -9.40 25.06 -11.24
N ASP A 307 -8.49 25.52 -12.08
CA ASP A 307 -7.75 24.72 -13.07
C ASP A 307 -7.16 23.42 -12.46
N ASP A 308 -6.28 23.52 -11.49
CA ASP A 308 -5.67 22.37 -10.82
C ASP A 308 -6.69 21.47 -10.12
N ALA A 309 -7.73 22.07 -9.54
CA ALA A 309 -8.75 21.33 -8.80
C ALA A 309 -9.69 20.54 -9.72
N THR A 310 -9.87 20.96 -10.98
CA THR A 310 -10.89 20.39 -11.87
C THR A 310 -10.34 19.54 -13.01
N GLN A 311 -9.15 19.85 -13.52
CA GLN A 311 -8.61 19.24 -14.73
C GLN A 311 -7.38 18.36 -14.50
N PHE A 312 -6.72 18.49 -13.36
CA PHE A 312 -5.48 17.77 -13.06
C PHE A 312 -5.61 16.24 -13.21
N CYS A 313 -4.59 15.61 -13.78
CA CYS A 313 -4.46 14.16 -13.87
C CYS A 313 -3.39 13.67 -12.92
N ASP A 314 -3.76 12.87 -11.93
CA ASP A 314 -2.84 12.37 -10.90
C ASP A 314 -1.68 11.52 -11.48
N PHE A 315 -1.85 11.00 -12.70
CA PHE A 315 -0.84 10.22 -13.40
C PHE A 315 0.04 11.07 -14.35
N GLY A 316 -0.43 12.25 -14.73
CA GLY A 316 0.17 13.06 -15.81
C GLY A 316 1.45 13.82 -15.45
N GLN A 317 1.81 13.95 -14.18
CA GLN A 317 2.94 14.79 -13.75
C GLN A 317 4.34 14.24 -14.07
N ASP A 318 4.49 12.94 -14.25
CA ASP A 318 5.81 12.30 -14.43
C ASP A 318 6.33 12.32 -15.89
N TRP A 319 5.56 12.86 -16.86
CA TRP A 319 5.97 12.91 -18.28
C TRP A 319 6.70 14.21 -18.68
N SER A 320 6.84 15.15 -17.75
CA SER A 320 7.52 16.44 -17.98
C SER A 320 8.89 16.55 -17.32
N ALA A 321 9.42 15.45 -16.75
CA ALA A 321 10.75 15.42 -16.15
C ALA A 321 11.77 14.75 -17.07
#